data_6eceb1f64e2da517ffd8a2701a5b494e
#
_entry.id   6eceb1f64e2da517ffd8a2701a5b494e
#
_cell.length_a   1.000
_cell.length_b   1.000
_cell.length_c   1.000
_cell.angle_alpha   90.00
_cell.angle_beta   90.00
_cell.angle_gamma   90.00
#
_symmetry.space_group_name_H-M   'P 1'
#
loop_
_entity.id
_entity.type
_entity.pdbx_description
1 polymer ?
#
loop_
_entity_poly.entity_id
_entity_poly.type
_entity_poly.pdbx_seq_one_letter_code
_entity_poly.pdbx_strand_id
1 'polypeptide(L)'
;MAIRLFQSLTSMFCEKVRIVLALKRVPYEVVDVKKDERKSLIEFTGQRKVPVMDYHGQRIIDSTFISAFLEEKYPQNTIYPKEASDKGLCLMLEDWADEVLIGAIHLMRRAETPEAHQAAEKELGIHLRSLDLLFTGKNFIFERMTLADIAIFTQLHYLYTVVKYEIPPNYKNLHTWLDLMRRTLKLPSLYDVAA
;
A
#
# COMPACT_ATOMS: atom_id res chain seq x y z
N MET A 1 -13.71 22.86 -8.66
CA MET A 1 -13.08 21.81 -9.49
C MET A 1 -13.06 20.53 -8.66
N ALA A 2 -13.20 19.34 -9.29
CA ALA A 2 -13.13 18.07 -8.57
C ALA A 2 -11.67 17.72 -8.22
N ILE A 3 -11.47 16.91 -7.18
CA ILE A 3 -10.19 16.27 -6.89
C ILE A 3 -9.98 15.17 -7.92
N ARG A 4 -8.81 15.08 -8.55
CA ARG A 4 -8.49 14.02 -9.52
C ARG A 4 -7.31 13.20 -9.03
N LEU A 5 -7.41 11.88 -9.15
CA LEU A 5 -6.31 10.96 -8.84
C LEU A 5 -5.81 10.31 -10.13
N PHE A 6 -4.60 10.68 -10.55
CA PHE A 6 -3.86 9.99 -11.61
C PHE A 6 -3.26 8.72 -11.05
N GLN A 7 -3.67 7.58 -11.57
CA GLN A 7 -3.36 6.28 -10.99
C GLN A 7 -3.04 5.19 -12.01
N SER A 8 -2.60 4.04 -11.51
CA SER A 8 -2.64 2.74 -12.17
C SER A 8 -3.32 1.74 -11.23
N LEU A 9 -4.23 0.93 -11.74
CA LEU A 9 -4.98 -0.04 -10.93
C LEU A 9 -4.08 -1.06 -10.22
N THR A 10 -2.98 -1.45 -10.86
CA THR A 10 -2.03 -2.43 -10.33
C THR A 10 -0.93 -1.82 -9.44
N SER A 11 -0.97 -0.53 -9.17
CA SER A 11 0.01 0.12 -8.32
C SER A 11 -0.41 0.08 -6.85
N MET A 12 0.41 -0.54 -6.01
CA MET A 12 0.24 -0.58 -4.56
C MET A 12 0.22 0.83 -3.93
N PHE A 13 1.03 1.76 -4.44
CA PHE A 13 1.05 3.14 -3.98
C PHE A 13 -0.23 3.90 -4.33
N CYS A 14 -0.83 3.62 -5.50
CA CYS A 14 -2.14 4.15 -5.85
C CYS A 14 -3.24 3.53 -4.99
N GLU A 15 -3.15 2.23 -4.68
CA GLU A 15 -4.07 1.56 -3.78
C GLU A 15 -4.03 2.17 -2.38
N LYS A 16 -2.85 2.46 -1.83
CA LYS A 16 -2.68 3.18 -0.56
C LYS A 16 -3.49 4.49 -0.54
N VAL A 17 -3.35 5.32 -1.57
CA VAL A 17 -4.09 6.59 -1.67
C VAL A 17 -5.59 6.37 -1.83
N ARG A 18 -6.03 5.38 -2.62
CA ARG A 18 -7.47 5.05 -2.75
C ARG A 18 -8.09 4.66 -1.40
N ILE A 19 -7.38 3.85 -0.62
CA ILE A 19 -7.83 3.45 0.72
C ILE A 19 -7.95 4.68 1.63
N VAL A 20 -6.97 5.57 1.63
CA VAL A 20 -6.99 6.80 2.44
C VAL A 20 -8.16 7.70 2.03
N LEU A 21 -8.37 7.93 0.74
CA LEU A 21 -9.51 8.71 0.22
C LEU A 21 -10.86 8.10 0.66
N ALA A 22 -10.98 6.77 0.57
CA ALA A 22 -12.20 6.06 1.00
C ALA A 22 -12.45 6.19 2.51
N LEU A 23 -11.42 6.01 3.35
CA LEU A 23 -11.52 6.16 4.81
C LEU A 23 -11.93 7.57 5.20
N LYS A 24 -11.43 8.56 4.50
CA LYS A 24 -11.77 9.97 4.71
C LYS A 24 -13.07 10.40 4.06
N ARG A 25 -13.71 9.50 3.28
CA ARG A 25 -14.93 9.76 2.51
C ARG A 25 -14.81 10.96 1.57
N VAL A 26 -13.63 11.13 0.97
CA VAL A 26 -13.35 12.21 0.04
C VAL A 26 -13.70 11.76 -1.38
N PRO A 27 -14.68 12.41 -2.06
CA PRO A 27 -14.99 12.10 -3.44
C PRO A 27 -13.87 12.57 -4.37
N TYR A 28 -13.55 11.78 -5.39
CA TYR A 28 -12.54 12.12 -6.38
C TYR A 28 -12.87 11.49 -7.74
N GLU A 29 -12.31 12.03 -8.79
CA GLU A 29 -12.33 11.50 -10.14
C GLU A 29 -11.07 10.68 -10.40
N VAL A 30 -11.22 9.52 -11.04
CA VAL A 30 -10.12 8.65 -11.42
C VAL A 30 -9.62 9.00 -12.81
N VAL A 31 -8.31 9.16 -12.96
CA VAL A 31 -7.62 9.27 -14.23
C VAL A 31 -6.63 8.11 -14.34
N ASP A 32 -7.02 7.05 -15.04
CA ASP A 32 -6.15 5.90 -15.24
C ASP A 32 -5.03 6.22 -16.23
N VAL A 33 -3.79 6.02 -15.80
CA VAL A 33 -2.57 6.27 -16.58
C VAL A 33 -1.99 4.95 -17.06
N LYS A 34 -2.14 4.66 -18.34
CA LYS A 34 -1.50 3.50 -18.95
C LYS A 34 0.00 3.71 -19.10
N LYS A 35 0.78 2.61 -19.15
CA LYS A 35 2.25 2.67 -19.23
C LYS A 35 2.76 3.43 -20.46
N ASP A 36 2.07 3.34 -21.56
CA ASP A 36 2.36 3.95 -22.86
C ASP A 36 1.81 5.38 -23.01
N GLU A 37 0.83 5.77 -22.18
CA GLU A 37 0.16 7.08 -22.23
C GLU A 37 0.68 8.08 -21.18
N ARG A 38 1.93 7.93 -20.72
CA ARG A 38 2.49 8.77 -19.64
C ARG A 38 2.90 10.18 -20.08
N LYS A 39 2.78 10.53 -21.36
CA LYS A 39 3.15 11.85 -21.87
C LYS A 39 2.35 12.95 -21.19
N SER A 40 1.03 12.83 -21.16
CA SER A 40 0.12 13.79 -20.50
C SER A 40 0.37 13.89 -19.00
N LEU A 41 0.70 12.78 -18.33
CA LEU A 41 1.10 12.79 -16.93
C LEU A 41 2.38 13.59 -16.72
N ILE A 42 3.40 13.38 -17.57
CA ILE A 42 4.67 14.11 -17.49
C ILE A 42 4.46 15.60 -17.72
N GLU A 43 3.69 15.96 -18.75
CA GLU A 43 3.36 17.36 -19.07
C GLU A 43 2.65 18.03 -17.89
N PHE A 44 1.74 17.32 -17.23
CA PHE A 44 1.01 17.85 -16.08
C PHE A 44 1.82 17.87 -14.80
N THR A 45 2.66 16.86 -14.54
CA THR A 45 3.27 16.62 -13.21
C THR A 45 4.79 16.77 -13.18
N GLY A 46 5.45 16.75 -14.33
CA GLY A 46 6.92 16.71 -14.44
C GLY A 46 7.51 15.33 -14.14
N GLN A 47 6.69 14.30 -13.86
CA GLN A 47 7.19 12.96 -13.51
C GLN A 47 6.40 11.82 -14.18
N ARG A 48 7.00 10.62 -14.15
CA ARG A 48 6.40 9.40 -14.71
C ARG A 48 5.68 8.53 -13.69
N LYS A 49 5.88 8.78 -12.40
CA LYS A 49 5.35 7.93 -11.32
C LYS A 49 3.92 8.33 -10.97
N VAL A 50 3.13 7.34 -10.57
CA VAL A 50 1.82 7.49 -9.97
C VAL A 50 1.86 6.89 -8.55
N PRO A 51 1.04 7.35 -7.62
CA PRO A 51 -0.07 8.31 -7.75
C PRO A 51 0.36 9.78 -7.88
N VAL A 52 -0.51 10.58 -8.51
CA VAL A 52 -0.49 12.04 -8.43
C VAL A 52 -1.90 12.50 -8.13
N MET A 53 -2.08 13.39 -7.18
CA MET A 53 -3.35 14.00 -6.86
C MET A 53 -3.38 15.45 -7.34
N ASP A 54 -4.39 15.80 -8.12
CA ASP A 54 -4.73 17.19 -8.42
C ASP A 54 -5.81 17.64 -7.43
N TYR A 55 -5.43 18.50 -6.51
CA TYR A 55 -6.33 19.10 -5.54
C TYR A 55 -6.65 20.53 -5.96
N HIS A 56 -7.73 20.70 -6.74
CA HIS A 56 -8.19 22.01 -7.23
C HIS A 56 -7.12 22.83 -7.97
N GLY A 57 -6.26 22.16 -8.75
CA GLY A 57 -5.16 22.77 -9.47
C GLY A 57 -3.80 22.68 -8.75
N GLN A 58 -3.78 22.33 -7.47
CA GLN A 58 -2.56 22.02 -6.73
C GLN A 58 -2.17 20.56 -6.95
N ARG A 59 -0.96 20.35 -7.47
CA ARG A 59 -0.40 19.00 -7.69
C ARG A 59 0.30 18.50 -6.46
N ILE A 60 -0.10 17.33 -5.99
CA ILE A 60 0.53 16.63 -4.87
C ILE A 60 1.00 15.29 -5.39
N ILE A 61 2.28 15.04 -5.24
CA ILE A 61 2.97 13.84 -5.71
C ILE A 61 3.42 13.02 -4.52
N ASP A 62 3.65 11.72 -4.77
CA ASP A 62 4.02 10.72 -3.78
C ASP A 62 2.87 10.32 -2.83
N SER A 63 2.73 9.00 -2.61
CA SER A 63 1.61 8.45 -1.84
C SER A 63 1.65 8.84 -0.36
N THR A 64 2.82 9.00 0.22
CA THR A 64 3.03 9.43 1.60
C THR A 64 2.61 10.88 1.80
N PHE A 65 3.08 11.78 0.90
CA PHE A 65 2.71 13.19 0.94
C PHE A 65 1.24 13.43 0.62
N ILE A 66 0.64 12.66 -0.32
CA ILE A 66 -0.80 12.71 -0.58
C ILE A 66 -1.58 12.28 0.67
N SER A 67 -1.17 11.20 1.34
CA SER A 67 -1.81 10.71 2.56
C SER A 67 -1.72 11.73 3.71
N ALA A 68 -0.54 12.33 3.90
CA ALA A 68 -0.33 13.38 4.91
C ALA A 68 -1.17 14.64 4.62
N PHE A 69 -1.24 15.07 3.36
CA PHE A 69 -2.07 16.19 2.94
C PHE A 69 -3.57 15.91 3.19
N LEU A 70 -4.03 14.70 2.87
CA LEU A 70 -5.42 14.29 3.11
C LEU A 70 -5.72 14.21 4.61
N GLU A 71 -4.77 13.78 5.44
CA GLU A 71 -4.92 13.79 6.90
C GLU A 71 -5.12 15.21 7.44
N GLU A 72 -4.34 16.16 6.97
CA GLU A 72 -4.41 17.55 7.39
C GLU A 72 -5.71 18.24 6.93
N LYS A 73 -6.11 18.02 5.68
CA LYS A 73 -7.32 18.62 5.10
C LYS A 73 -8.61 17.99 5.61
N TYR A 74 -8.57 16.69 5.92
CA TYR A 74 -9.71 15.90 6.35
C TYR A 74 -9.36 15.13 7.64
N PRO A 75 -9.28 15.79 8.82
CA PRO A 75 -8.78 15.19 10.05
C PRO A 75 -9.69 14.11 10.65
N GLN A 76 -10.96 14.02 10.20
CA GLN A 76 -11.84 12.93 10.60
C GLN A 76 -11.33 11.59 10.10
N ASN A 77 -11.58 10.53 10.89
CA ASN A 77 -11.06 9.19 10.60
C ASN A 77 -9.54 9.18 10.40
N THR A 78 -8.82 9.72 11.40
CA THR A 78 -7.36 9.84 11.33
C THR A 78 -6.68 8.50 11.00
N ILE A 79 -5.70 8.56 10.11
CA ILE A 79 -4.85 7.44 9.69
C ILE A 79 -3.55 7.34 10.51
N TYR A 80 -3.36 8.21 11.50
CA TYR A 80 -2.21 8.18 12.40
C TYR A 80 -2.62 7.84 13.83
N PRO A 81 -1.73 7.27 14.65
CA PRO A 81 -1.89 7.17 16.09
C PRO A 81 -2.02 8.57 16.72
N LYS A 82 -2.62 8.62 17.91
CA LYS A 82 -2.78 9.89 18.64
C LYS A 82 -1.47 10.36 19.28
N GLU A 83 -0.72 9.40 19.85
CA GLU A 83 0.53 9.70 20.53
C GLU A 83 1.64 10.02 19.52
N ALA A 84 2.43 11.07 19.81
CA ALA A 84 3.48 11.54 18.90
C ALA A 84 4.58 10.48 18.67
N SER A 85 4.95 9.73 19.70
CA SER A 85 5.91 8.62 19.58
C SER A 85 5.41 7.53 18.66
N ASP A 86 4.15 7.13 18.79
CA ASP A 86 3.52 6.11 17.96
C ASP A 86 3.34 6.60 16.51
N LYS A 87 3.08 7.90 16.33
CA LYS A 87 3.07 8.49 14.99
C LYS A 87 4.42 8.38 14.31
N GLY A 88 5.53 8.60 15.04
CA GLY A 88 6.88 8.38 14.54
C GLY A 88 7.11 6.94 14.08
N LEU A 89 6.71 5.97 14.90
CA LEU A 89 6.78 4.54 14.56
C LEU A 89 5.88 4.18 13.37
N CYS A 90 4.70 4.77 13.28
CA CYS A 90 3.79 4.58 12.15
C CYS A 90 4.42 5.04 10.84
N LEU A 91 5.06 6.21 10.83
CA LEU A 91 5.77 6.74 9.65
C LEU A 91 6.98 5.88 9.29
N MET A 92 7.76 5.42 10.28
CA MET A 92 8.89 4.51 10.07
C MET A 92 8.44 3.19 9.42
N LEU A 93 7.33 2.61 9.87
CA LEU A 93 6.81 1.35 9.31
C LEU A 93 6.19 1.54 7.92
N GLU A 94 5.60 2.69 7.67
CA GLU A 94 5.10 3.07 6.34
C GLU A 94 6.26 3.18 5.36
N ASP A 95 7.32 3.91 5.71
CA ASP A 95 8.54 4.07 4.90
C ASP A 95 9.24 2.71 4.68
N TRP A 96 9.36 1.89 5.73
CA TRP A 96 9.90 0.54 5.61
C TRP A 96 9.10 -0.33 4.62
N ALA A 97 7.77 -0.22 4.60
CA ALA A 97 6.94 -0.96 3.64
C ALA A 97 7.16 -0.46 2.21
N ASP A 98 7.29 0.85 2.03
CA ASP A 98 7.42 1.50 0.74
C ASP A 98 8.83 1.39 0.11
N GLU A 99 9.88 1.11 0.92
CA GLU A 99 11.26 1.02 0.44
C GLU A 99 11.83 -0.40 0.61
N VAL A 100 11.71 -0.99 1.79
CA VAL A 100 12.36 -2.26 2.11
C VAL A 100 11.51 -3.45 1.68
N LEU A 101 10.25 -3.52 2.16
CA LEU A 101 9.36 -4.64 1.84
C LEU A 101 9.08 -4.71 0.33
N ILE A 102 8.79 -3.58 -0.32
CA ILE A 102 8.59 -3.55 -1.77
C ILE A 102 9.86 -3.93 -2.53
N GLY A 103 11.04 -3.60 -2.01
CA GLY A 103 12.31 -4.03 -2.56
C GLY A 103 12.41 -5.54 -2.68
N ALA A 104 12.12 -6.27 -1.60
CA ALA A 104 12.08 -7.73 -1.57
C ALA A 104 11.00 -8.30 -2.51
N ILE A 105 9.81 -7.69 -2.56
CA ILE A 105 8.74 -8.07 -3.49
C ILE A 105 9.15 -7.87 -4.95
N HIS A 106 9.87 -6.80 -5.25
CA HIS A 106 10.40 -6.57 -6.60
C HIS A 106 11.50 -7.56 -6.99
N LEU A 107 12.30 -8.06 -6.04
CA LEU A 107 13.23 -9.17 -6.32
C LEU A 107 12.45 -10.42 -6.75
N MET A 108 11.41 -10.80 -6.02
CA MET A 108 10.53 -11.91 -6.41
C MET A 108 9.94 -11.72 -7.81
N ARG A 109 9.43 -10.54 -8.10
CA ARG A 109 8.82 -10.23 -9.41
C ARG A 109 9.79 -10.32 -10.57
N ARG A 110 11.09 -10.05 -10.35
CA ARG A 110 12.14 -10.01 -11.37
C ARG A 110 12.95 -11.31 -11.46
N ALA A 111 12.67 -12.27 -10.60
CA ALA A 111 13.38 -13.54 -10.57
C ALA A 111 12.99 -14.40 -11.80
N GLU A 112 13.90 -14.49 -12.78
CA GLU A 112 13.70 -15.22 -14.03
C GLU A 112 14.35 -16.62 -14.00
N THR A 113 15.26 -16.89 -13.04
CA THR A 113 15.90 -18.20 -12.89
C THR A 113 15.53 -18.84 -11.55
N PRO A 114 15.59 -20.19 -11.44
CA PRO A 114 15.32 -20.88 -10.18
C PRO A 114 16.19 -20.39 -9.03
N GLU A 115 17.47 -20.09 -9.27
CA GLU A 115 18.41 -19.60 -8.27
C GLU A 115 18.04 -18.19 -7.80
N ALA A 116 17.67 -17.30 -8.73
CA ALA A 116 17.21 -15.97 -8.41
C ALA A 116 15.89 -16.00 -7.63
N HIS A 117 14.99 -16.93 -7.99
CA HIS A 117 13.73 -17.11 -7.27
C HIS A 117 13.96 -17.58 -5.84
N GLN A 118 14.83 -18.58 -5.65
CA GLN A 118 15.18 -19.08 -4.31
C GLN A 118 15.83 -18.00 -3.43
N ALA A 119 16.72 -17.18 -4.01
CA ALA A 119 17.35 -16.07 -3.30
C ALA A 119 16.32 -15.00 -2.89
N ALA A 120 15.41 -14.63 -3.81
CA ALA A 120 14.35 -13.66 -3.55
C ALA A 120 13.35 -14.19 -2.51
N GLU A 121 13.01 -15.48 -2.55
CA GLU A 121 12.13 -16.12 -1.57
C GLU A 121 12.75 -16.12 -0.16
N LYS A 122 14.04 -16.38 -0.07
CA LYS A 122 14.77 -16.31 1.21
C LYS A 122 14.74 -14.89 1.79
N GLU A 123 14.98 -13.88 0.96
CA GLU A 123 14.94 -12.47 1.37
C GLU A 123 13.53 -12.06 1.81
N LEU A 124 12.53 -12.35 1.00
CA LEU A 124 11.13 -12.06 1.32
C LEU A 124 10.71 -12.79 2.62
N GLY A 125 11.16 -14.02 2.82
CA GLY A 125 10.86 -14.84 4.01
C GLY A 125 11.32 -14.19 5.32
N ILE A 126 12.39 -13.39 5.31
CA ILE A 126 12.84 -12.62 6.47
C ILE A 126 11.78 -11.60 6.87
N HIS A 127 11.25 -10.87 5.89
CA HIS A 127 10.23 -9.85 6.11
C HIS A 127 8.88 -10.44 6.51
N LEU A 128 8.46 -11.54 5.85
CA LEU A 128 7.21 -12.23 6.21
C LEU A 128 7.24 -12.77 7.64
N ARG A 129 8.39 -13.31 8.08
CA ARG A 129 8.56 -13.75 9.47
C ARG A 129 8.46 -12.57 10.44
N SER A 130 9.10 -11.46 10.14
CA SER A 130 9.07 -10.26 10.98
C SER A 130 7.65 -9.73 11.11
N LEU A 131 6.89 -9.72 10.02
CA LEU A 131 5.47 -9.32 10.02
C LEU A 131 4.60 -10.30 10.81
N ASP A 132 4.81 -11.60 10.65
CA ASP A 132 4.06 -12.61 11.43
C ASP A 132 4.26 -12.43 12.93
N LEU A 133 5.50 -12.14 13.37
CA LEU A 133 5.80 -11.82 14.76
C LEU A 133 5.17 -10.49 15.21
N LEU A 134 5.22 -9.45 14.37
CA LEU A 134 4.64 -8.15 14.66
C LEU A 134 3.15 -8.23 14.95
N PHE A 135 2.42 -9.11 14.23
CA PHE A 135 0.97 -9.28 14.36
C PHE A 135 0.54 -10.32 15.41
N THR A 136 1.48 -10.89 16.19
CA THR A 136 1.13 -11.83 17.27
C THR A 136 0.22 -11.19 18.29
N GLY A 137 -1.02 -11.69 18.39
CA GLY A 137 -2.04 -11.19 19.35
C GLY A 137 -2.56 -9.78 19.04
N LYS A 138 -2.32 -9.27 17.85
CA LYS A 138 -2.76 -7.92 17.45
C LYS A 138 -3.74 -7.94 16.28
N ASN A 139 -4.74 -7.08 16.37
CA ASN A 139 -5.63 -6.80 15.26
C ASN A 139 -5.02 -5.79 14.27
N PHE A 140 -4.34 -4.78 14.78
CA PHE A 140 -3.61 -3.77 14.02
C PHE A 140 -2.28 -3.48 14.73
N ILE A 141 -1.37 -2.80 14.06
CA ILE A 141 -0.05 -2.44 14.62
C ILE A 141 -0.23 -1.59 15.89
N PHE A 142 -1.19 -0.67 15.86
CA PHE A 142 -1.60 0.17 16.97
C PHE A 142 -3.02 -0.20 17.42
N GLU A 143 -3.67 0.64 18.25
CA GLU A 143 -5.05 0.40 18.74
C GLU A 143 -6.09 0.29 17.63
N ARG A 144 -5.81 0.86 16.47
CA ARG A 144 -6.68 0.87 15.28
C ARG A 144 -5.84 0.81 14.02
N MET A 145 -6.50 0.57 12.89
CA MET A 145 -5.88 0.63 11.56
C MET A 145 -5.27 2.02 11.31
N THR A 146 -4.01 2.05 10.91
CA THR A 146 -3.23 3.26 10.62
C THR A 146 -2.61 3.20 9.24
N LEU A 147 -1.90 4.27 8.84
CA LEU A 147 -1.19 4.32 7.55
C LEU A 147 -0.14 3.21 7.44
N ALA A 148 0.49 2.80 8.55
CA ALA A 148 1.43 1.67 8.56
C ALA A 148 0.75 0.36 8.15
N ASP A 149 -0.43 0.07 8.71
CA ASP A 149 -1.22 -1.12 8.32
C ASP A 149 -1.59 -1.06 6.83
N ILE A 150 -2.03 0.10 6.36
CA ILE A 150 -2.44 0.30 4.96
C ILE A 150 -1.24 0.10 4.02
N ALA A 151 -0.07 0.67 4.33
CA ALA A 151 1.14 0.54 3.52
C ALA A 151 1.57 -0.92 3.42
N ILE A 152 1.74 -1.62 4.55
CA ILE A 152 2.10 -3.04 4.56
C ILE A 152 1.07 -3.87 3.79
N PHE A 153 -0.22 -3.63 4.03
CA PHE A 153 -1.29 -4.34 3.35
C PHE A 153 -1.21 -4.20 1.83
N THR A 154 -1.04 -2.99 1.31
CA THR A 154 -1.02 -2.76 -0.15
C THR A 154 0.20 -3.40 -0.83
N GLN A 155 1.35 -3.48 -0.14
CA GLN A 155 2.51 -4.21 -0.63
C GLN A 155 2.25 -5.72 -0.71
N LEU A 156 1.67 -6.31 0.34
CA LEU A 156 1.34 -7.74 0.36
C LEU A 156 0.18 -8.08 -0.58
N HIS A 157 -0.78 -7.17 -0.75
CA HIS A 157 -1.84 -7.32 -1.74
C HIS A 157 -1.28 -7.31 -3.17
N TYR A 158 -0.31 -6.46 -3.46
CA TYR A 158 0.41 -6.46 -4.73
C TYR A 158 1.22 -7.76 -4.91
N LEU A 159 1.90 -8.25 -3.87
CA LEU A 159 2.61 -9.53 -3.90
C LEU A 159 1.68 -10.67 -4.35
N TYR A 160 0.49 -10.74 -3.79
CA TYR A 160 -0.49 -11.76 -4.14
C TYR A 160 -1.12 -11.52 -5.52
N THR A 161 -1.63 -10.31 -5.79
CA THR A 161 -2.47 -10.05 -6.99
C THR A 161 -1.68 -9.87 -8.27
N VAL A 162 -0.46 -9.32 -8.19
CA VAL A 162 0.36 -8.96 -9.36
C VAL A 162 1.56 -9.89 -9.51
N VAL A 163 2.29 -10.15 -8.41
CA VAL A 163 3.45 -11.05 -8.44
C VAL A 163 3.01 -12.53 -8.45
N LYS A 164 1.79 -12.81 -7.95
CA LYS A 164 1.22 -14.17 -7.86
C LYS A 164 2.00 -15.09 -6.93
N TYR A 165 2.58 -14.52 -5.87
CA TYR A 165 3.25 -15.29 -4.83
C TYR A 165 2.28 -15.56 -3.67
N GLU A 166 2.15 -16.83 -3.30
CA GLU A 166 1.33 -17.25 -2.17
C GLU A 166 2.17 -17.24 -0.88
N ILE A 167 1.73 -16.47 0.10
CA ILE A 167 2.39 -16.42 1.41
C ILE A 167 2.24 -17.78 2.08
N PRO A 168 3.34 -18.43 2.51
CA PRO A 168 3.29 -19.75 3.14
C PRO A 168 2.33 -19.81 4.34
N PRO A 169 1.55 -20.91 4.50
CA PRO A 169 0.47 -21.00 5.50
C PRO A 169 0.97 -21.06 6.97
N ASN A 170 2.27 -21.24 7.18
CA ASN A 170 2.88 -21.24 8.51
C ASN A 170 2.94 -19.82 9.14
N TYR A 171 2.76 -18.74 8.36
CA TYR A 171 2.66 -17.37 8.87
C TYR A 171 1.22 -17.05 9.32
N LYS A 172 0.78 -17.70 10.39
CA LYS A 172 -0.61 -17.72 10.83
C LYS A 172 -1.13 -16.35 11.30
N ASN A 173 -0.31 -15.60 12.03
CA ASN A 173 -0.70 -14.27 12.51
C ASN A 173 -0.84 -13.29 11.34
N LEU A 174 0.09 -13.36 10.39
CA LEU A 174 0.05 -12.55 9.17
C LEU A 174 -1.20 -12.85 8.33
N HIS A 175 -1.56 -14.12 8.13
CA HIS A 175 -2.80 -14.49 7.44
C HIS A 175 -4.04 -13.96 8.17
N THR A 176 -4.11 -14.11 9.50
CA THR A 176 -5.22 -13.60 10.31
C THR A 176 -5.37 -12.08 10.15
N TRP A 177 -4.25 -11.36 10.18
CA TRP A 177 -4.23 -9.91 9.99
C TRP A 177 -4.64 -9.51 8.56
N LEU A 178 -4.14 -10.20 7.52
CA LEU A 178 -4.52 -9.95 6.13
C LEU A 178 -6.03 -10.12 5.93
N ASP A 179 -6.63 -11.16 6.50
CA ASP A 179 -8.08 -11.39 6.45
C ASP A 179 -8.86 -10.30 7.19
N LEU A 180 -8.34 -9.83 8.32
CA LEU A 180 -8.94 -8.71 9.03
C LEU A 180 -8.89 -7.42 8.20
N MET A 181 -7.73 -7.11 7.60
CA MET A 181 -7.57 -5.93 6.74
C MET A 181 -8.57 -5.95 5.58
N ARG A 182 -8.72 -7.08 4.90
CA ARG A 182 -9.67 -7.24 3.79
C ARG A 182 -11.11 -7.00 4.22
N ARG A 183 -11.53 -7.62 5.31
CA ARG A 183 -12.89 -7.41 5.87
C ARG A 183 -13.10 -5.95 6.26
N THR A 184 -12.12 -5.32 6.87
CA THR A 184 -12.18 -3.91 7.29
C THR A 184 -12.29 -2.98 6.08
N LEU A 185 -11.55 -3.26 5.02
CA LEU A 185 -11.54 -2.49 3.78
C LEU A 185 -12.66 -2.91 2.80
N LYS A 186 -13.46 -3.92 3.15
CA LYS A 186 -14.54 -4.49 2.31
C LYS A 186 -14.02 -4.97 0.94
N LEU A 187 -12.84 -5.52 0.91
CA LEU A 187 -12.24 -6.11 -0.28
C LEU A 187 -12.64 -7.59 -0.40
N PRO A 188 -12.71 -8.15 -1.64
CA PRO A 188 -12.92 -9.58 -1.84
C PRO A 188 -11.85 -10.41 -1.11
N SER A 189 -12.19 -11.64 -0.72
CA SER A 189 -11.21 -12.56 -0.14
C SER A 189 -10.09 -12.87 -1.12
N LEU A 190 -8.86 -13.13 -0.62
CA LEU A 190 -7.72 -13.56 -1.45
C LEU A 190 -8.03 -14.84 -2.23
N TYR A 191 -8.89 -15.67 -1.66
CA TYR A 191 -9.27 -16.97 -2.21
C TYR A 191 -10.44 -16.90 -3.21
N ASP A 192 -11.19 -15.78 -3.24
CA ASP A 192 -12.32 -15.57 -4.15
C ASP A 192 -11.91 -15.02 -5.54
N VAL A 193 -10.65 -14.64 -5.73
CA VAL A 193 -10.14 -14.03 -6.98
C VAL A 193 -9.52 -15.09 -7.91
N ALA A 194 -9.51 -16.35 -7.51
CA ALA A 194 -8.92 -17.47 -8.26
C ALA A 194 -9.96 -18.31 -9.05
N ALA A 195 -11.16 -17.76 -9.31
CA ALA A 195 -12.20 -18.41 -10.10
C ALA A 195 -12.38 -17.73 -11.46
#